data_e3f5e7084c23ea1aa707fb222369d6e0
#
_entry.id   e3f5e7084c23ea1aa707fb222369d6e0
#
_cell.length_a   1.000
_cell.length_b   1.000
_cell.length_c   1.000
_cell.angle_alpha   90.00
_cell.angle_beta   90.00
_cell.angle_gamma   90.00
#
_symmetry.space_group_name_H-M   'P 1'
#
loop_
_entity.id
_entity.type
_entity.pdbx_description
1 polymer ?
#
loop_
_entity_poly.entity_id
_entity_poly.type
_entity_poly.pdbx_seq_one_letter_code
_entity_poly.pdbx_strand_id
1 'polypeptide(L)'
;LHEQFQLENLSQYAVFSDFNKKVIEMIVTELRNLSIKEILPTNKPGDTEGCRYESGSVSTPTGFKAAWEKLGQGGWFAPAQNVQWGGQGIPNTLNVIAQNYLFGANMSLLMVAGLNHAAGEIVETFGTEEQKKLFLRKLYSGEWSSTMQLTEAEYGSNLGDLTTSAVENPDGTYSLSGNKVFISGGDHDMTENIVHLVLARIEGAPRGSAGVSLFIAPK
;
A
#
# COMPACT_ATOMS: atom_id res chain seq x y z
N LEU A 1 -4.42 3.58 25.89
CA LEU A 1 -5.25 4.38 25.00
C LEU A 1 -6.12 5.36 25.81
N HIS A 2 -6.93 4.84 26.72
CA HIS A 2 -7.92 5.64 27.45
C HIS A 2 -7.28 6.42 28.61
N GLU A 3 -6.45 5.78 29.44
CA GLU A 3 -5.85 6.42 30.60
C GLU A 3 -4.81 7.48 30.24
N GLN A 4 -3.92 7.16 29.31
CA GLN A 4 -2.80 8.04 28.98
C GLN A 4 -3.13 9.05 27.87
N PHE A 5 -3.82 8.60 26.81
CA PHE A 5 -4.09 9.44 25.64
C PHE A 5 -5.52 9.97 25.56
N GLN A 6 -6.43 9.45 26.40
CA GLN A 6 -7.83 9.83 26.42
C GLN A 6 -8.44 9.87 25.00
N LEU A 7 -8.15 8.82 24.21
CA LEU A 7 -8.45 8.75 22.79
C LEU A 7 -9.94 8.94 22.46
N GLU A 8 -10.82 8.53 23.37
CA GLU A 8 -12.26 8.76 23.29
C GLU A 8 -12.66 10.24 23.21
N ASN A 9 -11.80 11.17 23.65
CA ASN A 9 -12.07 12.60 23.55
C ASN A 9 -12.07 13.09 22.09
N LEU A 10 -11.54 12.31 21.15
CA LEU A 10 -11.65 12.61 19.71
C LEU A 10 -13.11 12.64 19.24
N SER A 11 -14.03 11.91 19.90
CA SER A 11 -15.45 11.91 19.57
C SER A 11 -16.15 13.27 19.75
N GLN A 12 -15.52 14.24 20.43
CA GLN A 12 -16.01 15.63 20.49
C GLN A 12 -15.92 16.38 19.15
N TYR A 13 -15.09 15.91 18.24
CA TYR A 13 -14.96 16.48 16.89
C TYR A 13 -15.92 15.77 15.93
N ALA A 14 -16.67 16.56 15.15
CA ALA A 14 -17.73 16.02 14.27
C ALA A 14 -17.22 14.89 13.34
N VAL A 15 -16.02 15.02 12.80
CA VAL A 15 -15.41 14.02 11.91
C VAL A 15 -15.13 12.68 12.61
N PHE A 16 -15.04 12.66 13.93
CA PHE A 16 -14.77 11.47 14.74
C PHE A 16 -15.87 11.16 15.77
N SER A 17 -17.07 11.73 15.62
CA SER A 17 -18.19 11.57 16.56
C SER A 17 -18.55 10.12 16.88
N ASP A 18 -18.37 9.22 15.92
CA ASP A 18 -18.70 7.80 16.06
C ASP A 18 -17.63 7.00 16.83
N PHE A 19 -16.42 7.54 17.03
CA PHE A 19 -15.32 6.85 17.69
C PHE A 19 -15.30 7.06 19.21
N ASN A 20 -16.38 6.67 19.87
CA ASN A 20 -16.43 6.64 21.32
C ASN A 20 -15.61 5.45 21.90
N LYS A 21 -15.43 5.42 23.22
CA LYS A 21 -14.65 4.39 23.93
C LYS A 21 -15.01 2.97 23.50
N LYS A 22 -16.29 2.64 23.42
CA LYS A 22 -16.78 1.29 23.05
C LYS A 22 -16.37 0.91 21.63
N VAL A 23 -16.49 1.83 20.68
CA VAL A 23 -16.10 1.60 19.28
C VAL A 23 -14.59 1.41 19.17
N ILE A 24 -13.80 2.23 19.87
CA ILE A 24 -12.34 2.10 19.92
C ILE A 24 -11.93 0.72 20.46
N GLU A 25 -12.51 0.29 21.58
CA GLU A 25 -12.23 -1.03 22.18
C GLU A 25 -12.61 -2.18 21.25
N MET A 26 -13.73 -2.06 20.52
CA MET A 26 -14.16 -3.05 19.53
C MET A 26 -13.17 -3.15 18.38
N ILE A 27 -12.76 -2.02 17.80
CA ILE A 27 -11.77 -1.97 16.71
C ILE A 27 -10.45 -2.62 17.14
N VAL A 28 -9.92 -2.27 18.30
CA VAL A 28 -8.66 -2.83 18.82
C VAL A 28 -8.79 -4.33 19.11
N THR A 29 -9.93 -4.77 19.60
CA THR A 29 -10.19 -6.20 19.86
C THR A 29 -10.24 -7.01 18.56
N GLU A 30 -10.96 -6.54 17.55
CA GLU A 30 -11.04 -7.19 16.24
C GLU A 30 -9.68 -7.22 15.56
N LEU A 31 -8.95 -6.12 15.59
CA LEU A 31 -7.61 -6.02 15.06
C LEU A 31 -6.65 -7.03 15.73
N ARG A 32 -6.67 -7.11 17.06
CA ARG A 32 -5.88 -8.08 17.80
C ARG A 32 -6.25 -9.53 17.42
N ASN A 33 -7.53 -9.83 17.29
CA ASN A 33 -7.99 -11.15 16.87
C ASN A 33 -7.52 -11.49 15.47
N LEU A 34 -7.66 -10.58 14.50
CA LEU A 34 -7.16 -10.75 13.13
C LEU A 34 -5.64 -11.01 13.13
N SER A 35 -4.89 -10.17 13.85
CA SER A 35 -3.43 -10.28 13.90
C SER A 35 -2.98 -11.62 14.46
N ILE A 36 -3.57 -12.10 15.56
CA ILE A 36 -3.15 -13.35 16.21
C ILE A 36 -3.65 -14.59 15.47
N LYS A 37 -4.89 -14.56 14.97
CA LYS A 37 -5.54 -15.77 14.42
C LYS A 37 -5.29 -15.97 12.93
N GLU A 38 -5.18 -14.89 12.16
CA GLU A 38 -5.11 -14.95 10.71
C GLU A 38 -3.73 -14.55 10.17
N ILE A 39 -3.10 -13.51 10.73
CA ILE A 39 -1.84 -12.97 10.19
C ILE A 39 -0.62 -13.69 10.80
N LEU A 40 -0.52 -13.77 12.12
CA LEU A 40 0.63 -14.38 12.80
C LEU A 40 0.94 -15.82 12.36
N PRO A 41 -0.05 -16.70 12.10
CA PRO A 41 0.24 -18.06 11.63
C PRO A 41 0.97 -18.12 10.30
N THR A 42 0.90 -17.07 9.46
CA THR A 42 1.57 -17.00 8.16
C THR A 42 3.05 -16.59 8.26
N ASN A 43 3.49 -16.07 9.40
CA ASN A 43 4.85 -15.55 9.56
C ASN A 43 5.92 -16.63 9.40
N LYS A 44 5.77 -17.75 10.11
CA LYS A 44 6.75 -18.84 10.03
C LYS A 44 6.78 -19.55 8.68
N PRO A 45 5.62 -19.92 8.07
CA PRO A 45 5.60 -20.39 6.68
C PRO A 45 6.24 -19.39 5.72
N GLY A 46 5.96 -18.10 5.86
CA GLY A 46 6.55 -17.04 5.05
C GLY A 46 8.07 -17.02 5.07
N ASP A 47 8.67 -17.21 6.25
CA ASP A 47 10.12 -17.26 6.43
C ASP A 47 10.75 -18.56 5.89
N THR A 48 10.10 -19.70 6.10
CA THR A 48 10.65 -21.01 5.74
C THR A 48 10.44 -21.38 4.27
N GLU A 49 9.30 -21.03 3.67
CA GLU A 49 8.99 -21.33 2.28
C GLU A 49 9.56 -20.28 1.33
N GLY A 50 9.45 -18.99 1.68
CA GLY A 50 9.78 -17.85 0.83
C GLY A 50 8.88 -17.76 -0.42
N CYS A 51 9.10 -16.72 -1.21
CA CYS A 51 8.49 -16.61 -2.54
C CYS A 51 9.22 -17.50 -3.54
N ARG A 52 8.48 -18.07 -4.51
CA ARG A 52 9.04 -18.91 -5.58
C ARG A 52 8.83 -18.23 -6.92
N TYR A 53 9.88 -18.15 -7.71
CA TYR A 53 9.80 -17.71 -9.09
C TYR A 53 9.95 -18.89 -10.04
N GLU A 54 8.92 -19.16 -10.83
CA GLU A 54 8.90 -20.23 -11.80
C GLU A 54 8.21 -19.78 -13.10
N SER A 55 8.88 -19.97 -14.22
CA SER A 55 8.31 -19.73 -15.57
C SER A 55 7.70 -18.33 -15.76
N GLY A 56 8.31 -17.30 -15.18
CA GLY A 56 7.84 -15.92 -15.32
C GLY A 56 6.78 -15.49 -14.32
N SER A 57 6.44 -16.33 -13.34
CA SER A 57 5.44 -16.03 -12.32
C SER A 57 6.01 -16.18 -10.92
N VAL A 58 5.52 -15.36 -10.00
CA VAL A 58 5.88 -15.41 -8.59
C VAL A 58 4.69 -15.97 -7.79
N SER A 59 4.94 -17.00 -6.99
CA SER A 59 3.99 -17.49 -5.98
C SER A 59 4.45 -17.11 -4.59
N THR A 60 3.49 -16.69 -3.76
CA THR A 60 3.73 -16.32 -2.37
C THR A 60 3.65 -17.53 -1.44
N PRO A 61 4.21 -17.44 -0.21
CA PRO A 61 4.16 -18.52 0.77
C PRO A 61 2.72 -18.91 1.15
N THR A 62 2.58 -20.14 1.63
CA THR A 62 1.31 -20.68 2.11
C THR A 62 0.63 -19.74 3.11
N GLY A 63 -0.64 -19.41 2.86
CA GLY A 63 -1.47 -18.57 3.73
C GLY A 63 -1.43 -17.08 3.41
N PHE A 64 -0.45 -16.57 2.64
CA PHE A 64 -0.35 -15.13 2.34
C PHE A 64 -1.58 -14.61 1.61
N LYS A 65 -2.04 -15.31 0.57
CA LYS A 65 -3.24 -14.92 -0.19
C LYS A 65 -4.49 -14.86 0.69
N ALA A 66 -4.71 -15.87 1.53
CA ALA A 66 -5.85 -15.89 2.45
C ALA A 66 -5.77 -14.77 3.49
N ALA A 67 -4.58 -14.49 4.02
CA ALA A 67 -4.36 -13.37 4.95
C ALA A 67 -4.58 -12.01 4.28
N TRP A 68 -4.15 -11.85 3.02
CA TRP A 68 -4.42 -10.67 2.20
C TRP A 68 -5.93 -10.42 2.04
N GLU A 69 -6.69 -11.45 1.69
CA GLU A 69 -8.15 -11.39 1.57
C GLU A 69 -8.81 -10.98 2.90
N LYS A 70 -8.32 -11.49 4.04
CA LYS A 70 -8.80 -11.09 5.38
C LYS A 70 -8.51 -9.63 5.71
N LEU A 71 -7.35 -9.11 5.32
CA LEU A 71 -7.05 -7.68 5.45
C LEU A 71 -8.02 -6.83 4.63
N GLY A 72 -8.33 -7.23 3.39
CA GLY A 72 -9.30 -6.54 2.53
C GLY A 72 -10.71 -6.57 3.09
N GLN A 73 -11.19 -7.74 3.51
CA GLN A 73 -12.51 -7.91 4.13
C GLN A 73 -12.70 -7.05 5.39
N GLY A 74 -11.63 -6.85 6.14
CA GLY A 74 -11.64 -5.99 7.33
C GLY A 74 -11.38 -4.50 7.03
N GLY A 75 -11.11 -4.11 5.77
CA GLY A 75 -10.80 -2.73 5.38
C GLY A 75 -9.44 -2.23 5.87
N TRP A 76 -8.51 -3.13 6.17
CA TRP A 76 -7.22 -2.79 6.79
C TRP A 76 -6.16 -2.25 5.82
N PHE A 77 -6.45 -2.18 4.50
CA PHE A 77 -5.59 -1.49 3.54
C PHE A 77 -5.73 0.04 3.61
N ALA A 78 -6.90 0.55 4.04
CA ALA A 78 -7.19 1.98 4.04
C ALA A 78 -7.99 2.43 5.28
N PRO A 79 -7.54 2.08 6.51
CA PRO A 79 -8.37 2.32 7.70
C PRO A 79 -8.58 3.81 7.97
N ALA A 80 -7.60 4.68 7.74
CA ALA A 80 -7.70 6.12 8.01
C ALA A 80 -8.08 6.97 6.79
N GLN A 81 -8.18 6.37 5.59
CA GLN A 81 -8.45 7.07 4.34
C GLN A 81 -9.93 7.45 4.19
N ASN A 82 -10.19 8.29 3.19
CA ASN A 82 -11.50 8.85 2.92
C ASN A 82 -12.54 7.78 2.57
N VAL A 83 -13.69 7.82 3.26
CA VAL A 83 -14.82 6.89 3.08
C VAL A 83 -15.38 6.90 1.66
N GLN A 84 -15.30 8.05 0.97
CA GLN A 84 -15.72 8.20 -0.43
C GLN A 84 -15.03 7.18 -1.35
N TRP A 85 -13.76 6.88 -1.06
CA TRP A 85 -12.92 5.98 -1.85
C TRP A 85 -12.83 4.56 -1.30
N GLY A 86 -13.54 4.26 -0.20
CA GLY A 86 -13.55 2.94 0.43
C GLY A 86 -12.66 2.83 1.66
N GLY A 87 -12.10 3.95 2.13
CA GLY A 87 -11.47 4.02 3.45
C GLY A 87 -12.49 3.95 4.59
N GLN A 88 -12.03 3.77 5.81
CA GLN A 88 -12.92 3.69 6.97
C GLN A 88 -12.97 4.99 7.80
N GLY A 89 -12.13 5.98 7.50
CA GLY A 89 -12.09 7.28 8.19
C GLY A 89 -11.76 7.20 9.68
N ILE A 90 -11.10 6.12 10.15
CA ILE A 90 -10.72 6.02 11.55
C ILE A 90 -9.66 7.06 11.91
N PRO A 91 -9.60 7.53 13.16
CA PRO A 91 -8.53 8.41 13.59
C PRO A 91 -7.14 7.82 13.33
N ASN A 92 -6.20 8.62 12.85
CA ASN A 92 -4.86 8.14 12.50
C ASN A 92 -4.13 7.48 13.69
N THR A 93 -4.43 7.86 14.91
CA THR A 93 -3.93 7.19 16.12
C THR A 93 -4.35 5.71 16.15
N LEU A 94 -5.59 5.38 15.78
CA LEU A 94 -6.04 3.98 15.66
C LEU A 94 -5.36 3.27 14.51
N ASN A 95 -5.11 3.95 13.38
CA ASN A 95 -4.34 3.39 12.27
C ASN A 95 -2.92 3.01 12.70
N VAL A 96 -2.23 3.87 13.44
CA VAL A 96 -0.88 3.56 13.98
C VAL A 96 -0.92 2.33 14.88
N ILE A 97 -1.95 2.18 15.71
CA ILE A 97 -2.14 1.00 16.55
C ILE A 97 -2.38 -0.24 15.69
N ALA A 98 -3.20 -0.11 14.64
CA ALA A 98 -3.44 -1.19 13.69
C ALA A 98 -2.14 -1.67 13.04
N GLN A 99 -1.33 -0.75 12.56
CA GLN A 99 -0.03 -1.07 11.98
C GLN A 99 0.88 -1.80 12.97
N ASN A 100 0.94 -1.38 14.26
CA ASN A 100 1.74 -2.07 15.27
C ASN A 100 1.33 -3.54 15.45
N TYR A 101 0.03 -3.85 15.52
CA TYR A 101 -0.44 -5.23 15.64
C TYR A 101 -0.16 -6.05 14.39
N LEU A 102 -0.48 -5.51 13.22
CA LEU A 102 -0.37 -6.20 11.94
C LEU A 102 1.09 -6.46 11.56
N PHE A 103 1.95 -5.42 11.59
CA PHE A 103 3.38 -5.57 11.30
C PHE A 103 4.09 -6.46 12.31
N GLY A 104 3.70 -6.39 13.60
CA GLY A 104 4.22 -7.29 14.63
C GLY A 104 3.83 -8.76 14.40
N ALA A 105 2.72 -9.02 13.71
CA ALA A 105 2.27 -10.37 13.39
C ALA A 105 3.01 -10.97 12.17
N ASN A 106 3.16 -10.22 11.07
CA ASN A 106 3.92 -10.65 9.90
C ASN A 106 4.43 -9.44 9.10
N MET A 107 5.68 -9.06 9.33
CA MET A 107 6.33 -7.92 8.70
C MET A 107 6.40 -8.06 7.17
N SER A 108 6.74 -9.24 6.64
CA SER A 108 6.95 -9.44 5.21
C SER A 108 5.65 -9.29 4.40
N LEU A 109 4.54 -9.84 4.88
CA LEU A 109 3.23 -9.65 4.28
C LEU A 109 2.78 -8.19 4.37
N LEU A 110 2.91 -7.60 5.56
CA LEU A 110 2.42 -6.25 5.81
C LEU A 110 3.27 -5.17 5.15
N MET A 111 4.52 -5.44 4.81
CA MET A 111 5.33 -4.54 4.00
C MET A 111 4.71 -4.35 2.60
N VAL A 112 4.19 -5.42 1.98
CA VAL A 112 3.48 -5.32 0.70
C VAL A 112 2.11 -4.66 0.88
N ALA A 113 1.36 -5.05 1.92
CA ALA A 113 0.05 -4.46 2.22
C ALA A 113 0.13 -2.94 2.50
N GLY A 114 1.18 -2.49 3.19
CA GLY A 114 1.41 -1.07 3.49
C GLY A 114 1.66 -0.21 2.24
N LEU A 115 2.14 -0.81 1.14
CA LEU A 115 2.31 -0.09 -0.12
C LEU A 115 0.96 0.32 -0.73
N ASN A 116 -0.11 -0.47 -0.55
CA ASN A 116 -1.44 -0.10 -1.01
C ASN A 116 -1.93 1.19 -0.35
N HIS A 117 -1.73 1.31 0.96
CA HIS A 117 -2.03 2.54 1.69
C HIS A 117 -1.23 3.72 1.12
N ALA A 118 0.09 3.58 1.01
CA ALA A 118 0.96 4.65 0.54
C ALA A 118 0.67 5.07 -0.92
N ALA A 119 0.48 4.12 -1.82
CA ALA A 119 0.14 4.41 -3.20
C ALA A 119 -1.25 5.06 -3.34
N GLY A 120 -2.23 4.55 -2.59
CA GLY A 120 -3.56 5.14 -2.54
C GLY A 120 -3.53 6.59 -2.07
N GLU A 121 -2.80 6.90 -1.01
CA GLU A 121 -2.65 8.27 -0.48
C GLU A 121 -2.02 9.22 -1.51
N ILE A 122 -1.02 8.75 -2.26
CA ILE A 122 -0.42 9.54 -3.35
C ILE A 122 -1.45 9.79 -4.46
N VAL A 123 -2.18 8.77 -4.89
CA VAL A 123 -3.22 8.93 -5.93
C VAL A 123 -4.36 9.81 -5.43
N GLU A 124 -4.79 9.69 -4.17
CA GLU A 124 -5.83 10.54 -3.59
C GLU A 124 -5.41 12.02 -3.53
N THR A 125 -4.14 12.27 -3.22
CA THR A 125 -3.62 13.64 -3.05
C THR A 125 -3.31 14.30 -4.38
N PHE A 126 -2.67 13.59 -5.31
CA PHE A 126 -2.06 14.18 -6.51
C PHE A 126 -2.70 13.69 -7.83
N GLY A 127 -3.46 12.61 -7.80
CA GLY A 127 -4.09 12.05 -8.99
C GLY A 127 -5.24 12.91 -9.54
N THR A 128 -5.50 12.77 -10.84
CA THR A 128 -6.71 13.34 -11.45
C THR A 128 -7.96 12.62 -10.94
N GLU A 129 -9.14 13.20 -11.14
CA GLU A 129 -10.40 12.56 -10.73
C GLU A 129 -10.65 11.23 -11.46
N GLU A 130 -10.17 11.09 -12.70
CA GLU A 130 -10.23 9.85 -13.48
C GLU A 130 -9.32 8.78 -12.84
N GLN A 131 -8.09 9.15 -12.48
CA GLN A 131 -7.15 8.26 -11.80
C GLN A 131 -7.68 7.82 -10.43
N LYS A 132 -8.25 8.73 -9.64
CA LYS A 132 -8.87 8.41 -8.35
C LYS A 132 -10.00 7.39 -8.51
N LYS A 133 -10.90 7.60 -9.46
CA LYS A 133 -12.03 6.69 -9.76
C LYS A 133 -11.54 5.31 -10.21
N LEU A 134 -10.47 5.27 -10.99
CA LEU A 134 -9.94 4.01 -11.54
C LEU A 134 -9.22 3.17 -10.50
N PHE A 135 -8.40 3.79 -9.65
CA PHE A 135 -7.44 3.09 -8.81
C PHE A 135 -7.83 2.99 -7.33
N LEU A 136 -8.41 4.05 -6.72
CA LEU A 136 -8.50 4.13 -5.27
C LEU A 136 -9.32 3.00 -4.64
N ARG A 137 -10.52 2.72 -5.15
CA ARG A 137 -11.37 1.67 -4.59
C ARG A 137 -10.69 0.30 -4.63
N LYS A 138 -9.97 0.01 -5.71
CA LYS A 138 -9.27 -1.27 -5.89
C LYS A 138 -8.05 -1.41 -5.00
N LEU A 139 -7.30 -0.32 -4.80
CA LEU A 139 -6.19 -0.29 -3.86
C LEU A 139 -6.66 -0.39 -2.40
N TYR A 140 -7.69 0.37 -2.03
CA TYR A 140 -8.19 0.42 -0.66
C TYR A 140 -8.98 -0.84 -0.24
N SER A 141 -9.54 -1.57 -1.20
CA SER A 141 -10.14 -2.89 -0.95
C SER A 141 -9.12 -4.04 -0.94
N GLY A 142 -7.92 -3.82 -1.50
CA GLY A 142 -6.93 -4.88 -1.72
C GLY A 142 -7.22 -5.77 -2.92
N GLU A 143 -8.20 -5.43 -3.78
CA GLU A 143 -8.45 -6.12 -5.06
C GLU A 143 -7.22 -6.04 -5.96
N TRP A 144 -6.57 -4.89 -5.99
CA TRP A 144 -5.27 -4.68 -6.60
C TRP A 144 -4.24 -4.32 -5.54
N SER A 145 -3.01 -4.78 -5.73
CA SER A 145 -1.87 -4.35 -4.92
C SER A 145 -1.13 -3.19 -5.59
N SER A 146 -0.10 -2.70 -4.92
CA SER A 146 0.72 -1.63 -5.48
C SER A 146 2.18 -1.73 -5.09
N THR A 147 3.02 -1.00 -5.81
CA THR A 147 4.45 -0.84 -5.51
C THR A 147 4.90 0.60 -5.67
N MET A 148 6.03 0.92 -5.02
CA MET A 148 6.81 2.13 -5.26
C MET A 148 8.11 1.74 -5.96
N GLN A 149 8.28 2.15 -7.21
CA GLN A 149 9.43 1.78 -8.04
C GLN A 149 10.40 2.95 -8.21
N LEU A 150 11.34 3.07 -7.28
CA LEU A 150 12.31 4.16 -7.24
C LEU A 150 13.70 3.72 -7.68
N THR A 151 14.24 2.72 -6.98
CA THR A 151 15.65 2.32 -7.02
C THR A 151 16.03 1.65 -8.34
N GLU A 152 17.17 2.03 -8.86
CA GLU A 152 17.88 1.37 -9.99
C GLU A 152 19.20 0.78 -9.49
N ALA A 153 19.84 -0.10 -10.27
CA ALA A 153 21.07 -0.76 -9.87
C ALA A 153 22.17 0.23 -9.47
N GLU A 154 22.28 1.35 -10.19
CA GLU A 154 23.29 2.38 -9.97
C GLU A 154 22.80 3.54 -9.08
N TYR A 155 21.48 3.68 -8.88
CA TYR A 155 20.87 4.85 -8.24
C TYR A 155 19.84 4.47 -7.17
N GLY A 156 20.29 4.44 -5.91
CA GLY A 156 19.44 4.27 -4.73
C GLY A 156 19.05 5.61 -4.13
N SER A 157 19.93 6.17 -3.29
CA SER A 157 19.68 7.47 -2.64
C SER A 157 19.72 8.65 -3.63
N ASN A 158 20.53 8.56 -4.69
CA ASN A 158 20.62 9.61 -5.70
C ASN A 158 19.61 9.39 -6.85
N LEU A 159 18.33 9.57 -6.55
CA LEU A 159 17.25 9.44 -7.55
C LEU A 159 17.29 10.51 -8.64
N GLY A 160 18.04 11.60 -8.42
CA GLY A 160 18.22 12.63 -9.43
C GLY A 160 18.94 12.17 -10.71
N ASP A 161 19.69 11.07 -10.65
CA ASP A 161 20.43 10.52 -11.78
C ASP A 161 19.81 9.24 -12.36
N LEU A 162 18.58 8.86 -11.94
CA LEU A 162 17.89 7.69 -12.48
C LEU A 162 17.82 7.71 -14.01
N THR A 163 17.89 6.52 -14.61
CA THR A 163 17.96 6.30 -16.06
C THR A 163 16.64 5.83 -16.68
N THR A 164 15.69 5.36 -15.88
CA THR A 164 14.33 5.02 -16.38
C THR A 164 13.74 6.23 -17.09
N SER A 165 13.38 6.05 -18.36
CA SER A 165 12.84 7.10 -19.22
C SER A 165 11.34 6.95 -19.47
N ALA A 166 10.70 8.06 -19.79
CA ALA A 166 9.31 8.14 -20.18
C ALA A 166 9.18 8.91 -21.48
N VAL A 167 8.53 8.31 -22.48
CA VAL A 167 8.26 8.94 -23.78
C VAL A 167 6.76 9.14 -23.91
N GLU A 168 6.32 10.35 -24.21
CA GLU A 168 4.92 10.68 -24.40
C GLU A 168 4.35 10.05 -25.67
N ASN A 169 3.19 9.42 -25.53
CA ASN A 169 2.43 8.84 -26.63
C ASN A 169 1.40 9.85 -27.18
N PRO A 170 0.91 9.68 -28.42
CA PRO A 170 -0.08 10.57 -29.01
C PRO A 170 -1.41 10.71 -28.27
N ASP A 171 -1.74 9.75 -27.42
CA ASP A 171 -2.96 9.71 -26.59
C ASP A 171 -2.78 10.35 -25.19
N GLY A 172 -1.61 10.92 -24.91
CA GLY A 172 -1.29 11.54 -23.63
C GLY A 172 -0.85 10.54 -22.54
N THR A 173 -0.72 9.27 -22.86
CA THR A 173 -0.06 8.27 -22.01
C THR A 173 1.46 8.29 -22.21
N TYR A 174 2.20 7.49 -21.42
CA TYR A 174 3.65 7.43 -21.51
C TYR A 174 4.14 5.99 -21.63
N SER A 175 5.09 5.77 -22.51
CA SER A 175 5.84 4.52 -22.58
C SER A 175 7.06 4.62 -21.67
N LEU A 176 7.14 3.71 -20.67
CA LEU A 176 8.24 3.65 -19.72
C LEU A 176 9.28 2.62 -20.16
N SER A 177 10.58 2.96 -20.05
CA SER A 177 11.69 2.06 -20.35
C SER A 177 12.79 2.21 -19.31
N GLY A 178 13.19 1.09 -18.68
CA GLY A 178 14.24 1.06 -17.66
C GLY A 178 14.18 -0.21 -16.82
N ASN A 179 15.06 -0.27 -15.81
CA ASN A 179 15.14 -1.39 -14.88
C ASN A 179 15.11 -0.87 -13.44
N LYS A 180 14.17 -1.39 -12.66
CA LYS A 180 14.06 -1.11 -11.22
C LYS A 180 14.50 -2.34 -10.44
N VAL A 181 15.14 -2.15 -9.29
CA VAL A 181 15.62 -3.23 -8.41
C VAL A 181 15.12 -3.04 -6.98
N PHE A 182 15.09 -4.12 -6.23
CA PHE A 182 14.66 -4.13 -4.82
C PHE A 182 13.23 -3.64 -4.61
N ILE A 183 12.33 -3.96 -5.54
CA ILE A 183 10.94 -3.54 -5.49
C ILE A 183 10.13 -4.55 -4.67
N SER A 184 9.72 -4.15 -3.46
CA SER A 184 8.85 -4.97 -2.62
C SER A 184 7.50 -5.20 -3.30
N GLY A 185 7.08 -6.46 -3.41
CA GLY A 185 5.82 -6.82 -4.05
C GLY A 185 5.77 -6.53 -5.55
N GLY A 186 6.92 -6.50 -6.25
CA GLY A 186 6.99 -6.21 -7.69
C GLY A 186 6.25 -7.21 -8.56
N ASP A 187 6.15 -8.46 -8.11
CA ASP A 187 5.29 -9.49 -8.66
C ASP A 187 4.83 -10.45 -7.55
N HIS A 188 3.62 -10.97 -7.64
CA HIS A 188 3.03 -11.96 -6.74
C HIS A 188 1.66 -12.43 -7.21
N ASP A 189 1.14 -13.48 -6.59
CA ASP A 189 -0.13 -14.13 -6.91
C ASP A 189 -1.30 -13.76 -5.97
N MET A 190 -1.12 -12.78 -5.10
CA MET A 190 -2.14 -12.40 -4.10
C MET A 190 -3.29 -11.58 -4.70
N THR A 191 -3.04 -10.84 -5.78
CA THR A 191 -4.04 -9.96 -6.42
C THR A 191 -4.06 -10.14 -7.93
N GLU A 192 -5.17 -9.74 -8.55
CA GLU A 192 -5.35 -9.81 -10.00
C GLU A 192 -4.41 -8.84 -10.75
N ASN A 193 -4.13 -7.69 -10.16
CA ASN A 193 -3.30 -6.65 -10.76
C ASN A 193 -2.41 -5.98 -9.72
N ILE A 194 -1.32 -5.37 -10.18
CA ILE A 194 -0.39 -4.58 -9.37
C ILE A 194 -0.25 -3.21 -10.00
N VAL A 195 -0.54 -2.17 -9.25
CA VAL A 195 -0.37 -0.78 -9.68
C VAL A 195 1.02 -0.29 -9.28
N HIS A 196 1.88 -0.10 -10.25
CA HIS A 196 3.23 0.41 -10.02
C HIS A 196 3.26 1.93 -10.05
N LEU A 197 3.76 2.55 -8.98
CA LEU A 197 4.13 3.95 -8.96
C LEU A 197 5.62 4.07 -9.31
N VAL A 198 5.92 4.52 -10.54
CA VAL A 198 7.26 4.45 -11.14
C VAL A 198 7.85 5.82 -11.26
N LEU A 199 9.04 6.04 -10.68
CA LEU A 199 9.84 7.23 -10.97
C LEU A 199 10.57 7.07 -12.30
N ALA A 200 10.36 8.00 -13.22
CA ALA A 200 11.02 8.06 -14.50
C ALA A 200 11.28 9.51 -14.94
N ARG A 201 12.14 9.69 -15.92
CA ARG A 201 12.43 11.00 -16.52
C ARG A 201 11.76 11.10 -17.88
N ILE A 202 10.95 12.13 -18.08
CA ILE A 202 10.40 12.44 -19.41
C ILE A 202 11.57 12.82 -20.33
N GLU A 203 11.54 12.35 -21.55
CA GLU A 203 12.57 12.70 -22.56
C GLU A 203 12.66 14.22 -22.72
N GLY A 204 13.88 14.75 -22.66
CA GLY A 204 14.12 16.19 -22.69
C GLY A 204 13.97 16.94 -21.36
N ALA A 205 13.50 16.29 -20.30
CA ALA A 205 13.40 16.92 -18.97
C ALA A 205 14.80 17.20 -18.37
N PRO A 206 14.93 18.21 -17.50
CA PRO A 206 16.21 18.60 -16.92
C PRO A 206 16.84 17.46 -16.09
N ARG A 207 18.16 17.49 -15.94
CA ARG A 207 18.87 16.59 -15.04
C ARG A 207 18.54 16.89 -13.57
N GLY A 208 18.82 15.95 -12.68
CA GLY A 208 18.56 16.07 -11.26
C GLY A 208 17.12 15.76 -10.89
N SER A 209 16.76 15.93 -9.63
CA SER A 209 15.46 15.63 -9.09
C SER A 209 14.31 16.43 -9.72
N ALA A 210 14.59 17.67 -10.18
CA ALA A 210 13.60 18.52 -10.82
C ALA A 210 13.05 17.96 -12.16
N GLY A 211 13.75 17.02 -12.80
CA GLY A 211 13.28 16.37 -14.02
C GLY A 211 12.67 14.99 -13.81
N VAL A 212 12.54 14.54 -12.57
CA VAL A 212 11.92 13.24 -12.24
C VAL A 212 10.42 13.41 -12.09
N SER A 213 9.66 12.54 -12.73
CA SER A 213 8.19 12.47 -12.63
C SER A 213 7.75 11.12 -12.10
N LEU A 214 6.53 11.08 -11.54
CA LEU A 214 5.91 9.86 -11.05
C LEU A 214 4.81 9.40 -12.01
N PHE A 215 4.84 8.13 -12.38
CA PHE A 215 3.90 7.52 -13.31
C PHE A 215 3.12 6.40 -12.64
N ILE A 216 1.87 6.22 -13.03
CA ILE A 216 1.03 5.08 -12.66
C ILE A 216 1.08 4.08 -13.82
N ALA A 217 1.58 2.88 -13.56
CA ALA A 217 1.70 1.81 -14.54
C ALA A 217 1.05 0.52 -13.99
N PRO A 218 -0.17 0.16 -14.40
CA PRO A 218 -0.75 -1.14 -14.10
C PRO A 218 0.06 -2.27 -14.75
N LYS A 219 0.13 -3.42 -14.08
CA LYS A 219 0.78 -4.64 -14.59
C LYS A 219 -0.01 -5.26 -15.73
#